data_20da06c57396b9841d8b99489c1862c8
#
_entry.id   20da06c57396b9841d8b99489c1862c8
#
_cell.length_a   1.000
_cell.length_b   1.000
_cell.length_c   1.000
_cell.angle_alpha   90.00
_cell.angle_beta   90.00
_cell.angle_gamma   90.00
#
_symmetry.space_group_name_H-M   'P 1'
#
loop_
_entity.id
_entity.type
_entity.pdbx_description
1 polymer ?
#
loop_
_entity_poly.entity_id
_entity_poly.type
_entity_poly.pdbx_seq_one_letter_code
_entity_poly.pdbx_strand_id
1 'polypeptide(L)'
;MKHIAKKIIVSAVSALLLSSGAAAAETEINIAGWGAKSGPLRSFGINSEAVMKAAVARVNEMGGVKLANGSMAKLTYNYSDSACNAEQAIAVARKEAAEGKSLIGIGPTCSGAAAAMFGVFQKQVDDAGDTGLQYPILTDTAVRNGLAKISQWTFRNTPNEPEMYDRLWAWIAENNPDLKTIYGGTETDQGHSNGTYSKVIVQAATRHGFTWATGDIEGLTGDIASGYKEVLNNSSNWLQADASFSVQARAFRRSNADVLIISSHPFTTCGMLKELSRQKVKPKMIVGLTSSSSAEVMKGCAAEAEGMIIPTSFAPITEAAVEVAALANANGGDADLHSAAVWENVMIIKKVIENVGITGDPAMIEQERRKMRDGLAALTETDGLLGKITRVQDEGEALKPYVFVQAQSGSWNVIHDPR
;
A
#
# COMPACT_ATOMS: atom_id res chain seq x y z
N MET A 1 -17.90 -90.07 45.04
CA MET A 1 -16.95 -90.08 43.93
C MET A 1 -17.45 -89.05 42.94
N LYS A 2 -16.66 -88.14 42.50
CA LYS A 2 -16.76 -87.03 41.56
C LYS A 2 -16.81 -85.64 42.21
N HIS A 3 -15.63 -85.02 42.27
CA HIS A 3 -15.39 -83.65 42.62
C HIS A 3 -15.86 -82.74 41.50
N ILE A 4 -16.67 -81.72 41.82
CA ILE A 4 -17.00 -80.60 40.90
C ILE A 4 -16.25 -79.40 41.41
N ALA A 5 -15.23 -78.97 40.67
CA ALA A 5 -14.48 -77.75 40.91
C ALA A 5 -15.31 -76.56 40.40
N LYS A 6 -15.63 -75.60 41.28
CA LYS A 6 -16.23 -74.33 40.92
C LYS A 6 -15.11 -73.33 40.44
N LYS A 7 -15.12 -72.92 39.18
CA LYS A 7 -14.33 -71.84 38.67
C LYS A 7 -14.99 -70.53 39.03
N ILE A 8 -14.30 -69.69 39.80
CA ILE A 8 -14.67 -68.32 40.07
C ILE A 8 -14.11 -67.50 38.92
N ILE A 9 -14.98 -66.89 38.13
CA ILE A 9 -14.63 -65.87 37.10
C ILE A 9 -14.64 -64.53 37.78
N VAL A 10 -13.45 -63.93 37.95
CA VAL A 10 -13.29 -62.52 38.37
C VAL A 10 -13.36 -61.64 37.09
N SER A 11 -14.46 -60.95 36.93
CA SER A 11 -14.62 -59.91 35.85
C SER A 11 -13.96 -58.65 36.31
N ALA A 12 -12.80 -58.37 35.77
CA ALA A 12 -12.17 -57.06 35.88
C ALA A 12 -12.88 -56.06 34.93
N VAL A 13 -13.68 -55.14 35.48
CA VAL A 13 -14.25 -54.02 34.76
C VAL A 13 -13.18 -52.97 34.68
N SER A 14 -12.50 -52.84 33.52
CA SER A 14 -11.61 -51.75 33.19
C SER A 14 -12.47 -50.54 32.86
N ALA A 15 -12.58 -49.58 33.77
CA ALA A 15 -13.15 -48.28 33.51
C ALA A 15 -12.16 -47.47 32.63
N LEU A 16 -12.40 -47.42 31.32
CA LEU A 16 -11.77 -46.45 30.44
C LEU A 16 -12.35 -45.04 30.80
N LEU A 17 -11.56 -44.27 31.52
CA LEU A 17 -11.77 -42.83 31.64
C LEU A 17 -11.48 -42.23 30.28
N LEU A 18 -12.50 -42.07 29.46
CA LEU A 18 -12.48 -41.17 28.32
C LEU A 18 -12.39 -39.73 28.88
N SER A 19 -11.17 -39.23 29.04
CA SER A 19 -10.95 -37.82 29.18
C SER A 19 -11.32 -37.15 27.84
N SER A 20 -12.59 -36.77 27.72
CA SER A 20 -13.00 -35.78 26.72
C SER A 20 -12.29 -34.48 27.07
N GLY A 21 -11.05 -34.32 26.62
CA GLY A 21 -10.41 -33.02 26.56
C GLY A 21 -11.30 -32.16 25.67
N ALA A 22 -12.08 -31.29 26.26
CA ALA A 22 -12.66 -30.21 25.50
C ALA A 22 -11.48 -29.51 24.81
N ALA A 23 -11.37 -29.63 23.48
CA ALA A 23 -10.42 -28.87 22.73
C ALA A 23 -10.73 -27.39 23.07
N ALA A 24 -9.84 -26.75 23.81
CA ALA A 24 -9.96 -25.33 24.06
C ALA A 24 -10.11 -24.65 22.69
N ALA A 25 -11.12 -23.82 22.53
CA ALA A 25 -11.30 -23.08 21.29
C ALA A 25 -9.97 -22.37 20.99
N GLU A 26 -9.45 -22.57 19.78
CA GLU A 26 -8.20 -21.95 19.36
C GLU A 26 -8.39 -20.43 19.38
N THR A 27 -7.50 -19.73 20.08
CA THR A 27 -7.58 -18.25 20.16
C THR A 27 -7.29 -17.67 18.78
N GLU A 28 -8.11 -16.73 18.36
CA GLU A 28 -7.97 -16.02 17.09
C GLU A 28 -7.73 -14.54 17.32
N ILE A 29 -6.83 -13.96 16.52
CA ILE A 29 -6.62 -12.51 16.43
C ILE A 29 -7.06 -12.06 15.05
N ASN A 30 -8.06 -11.18 14.97
CA ASN A 30 -8.58 -10.68 13.70
C ASN A 30 -7.91 -9.38 13.30
N ILE A 31 -7.56 -9.27 12.01
CA ILE A 31 -7.08 -8.07 11.32
C ILE A 31 -8.17 -7.64 10.34
N ALA A 32 -8.61 -6.38 10.39
CA ALA A 32 -9.51 -5.86 9.38
C ALA A 32 -8.73 -5.27 8.21
N GLY A 33 -9.13 -5.60 6.99
CA GLY A 33 -8.63 -4.97 5.76
C GLY A 33 -9.74 -4.23 5.04
N TRP A 34 -9.40 -3.15 4.36
CA TRP A 34 -10.32 -2.52 3.43
C TRP A 34 -9.62 -1.75 2.31
N GLY A 35 -10.14 -1.91 1.12
CA GLY A 35 -9.61 -1.29 -0.10
C GLY A 35 -10.69 -1.14 -1.14
N ALA A 36 -10.34 -0.57 -2.27
CA ALA A 36 -11.25 -0.47 -3.41
C ALA A 36 -11.35 -1.84 -4.11
N LYS A 37 -12.46 -2.55 -3.92
CA LYS A 37 -12.80 -3.79 -4.65
C LYS A 37 -13.81 -3.55 -5.78
N SER A 38 -14.31 -2.33 -5.90
CA SER A 38 -15.18 -1.86 -6.96
C SER A 38 -14.66 -0.55 -7.57
N GLY A 39 -15.25 -0.14 -8.71
CA GLY A 39 -14.86 1.07 -9.43
C GLY A 39 -13.55 0.96 -10.23
N PRO A 40 -13.02 2.09 -10.72
CA PRO A 40 -11.83 2.13 -11.61
C PRO A 40 -10.55 1.65 -10.95
N LEU A 41 -10.44 1.71 -9.62
CA LEU A 41 -9.26 1.30 -8.85
C LEU A 41 -9.41 -0.07 -8.16
N ARG A 42 -10.40 -0.88 -8.59
CA ARG A 42 -10.72 -2.16 -7.94
C ARG A 42 -9.56 -3.15 -7.88
N SER A 43 -8.64 -3.09 -8.84
CA SER A 43 -7.49 -3.99 -8.87
C SER A 43 -6.59 -3.83 -7.64
N PHE A 44 -6.44 -2.62 -7.12
CA PHE A 44 -5.63 -2.40 -5.92
C PHE A 44 -6.21 -3.13 -4.69
N GLY A 45 -7.52 -3.01 -4.44
CA GLY A 45 -8.14 -3.70 -3.32
C GLY A 45 -8.20 -5.23 -3.50
N ILE A 46 -8.40 -5.72 -4.73
CA ILE A 46 -8.35 -7.14 -5.04
C ILE A 46 -6.95 -7.70 -4.81
N ASN A 47 -5.91 -7.01 -5.28
CA ASN A 47 -4.51 -7.38 -5.08
C ASN A 47 -4.12 -7.36 -3.59
N SER A 48 -4.52 -6.32 -2.86
CA SER A 48 -4.28 -6.20 -1.41
C SER A 48 -4.95 -7.33 -0.62
N GLU A 49 -6.19 -7.70 -0.96
CA GLU A 49 -6.88 -8.83 -0.31
C GLU A 49 -6.20 -10.17 -0.62
N ALA A 50 -5.78 -10.40 -1.87
CA ALA A 50 -5.06 -11.61 -2.26
C ALA A 50 -3.75 -11.77 -1.48
N VAL A 51 -2.98 -10.69 -1.33
CA VAL A 51 -1.75 -10.70 -0.54
C VAL A 51 -2.03 -10.83 0.95
N MET A 52 -3.10 -10.18 1.48
CA MET A 52 -3.49 -10.35 2.88
C MET A 52 -3.82 -11.80 3.20
N LYS A 53 -4.59 -12.46 2.33
CA LYS A 53 -4.90 -13.88 2.45
C LYS A 53 -3.64 -14.74 2.50
N ALA A 54 -2.69 -14.48 1.60
CA ALA A 54 -1.42 -15.20 1.56
C ALA A 54 -0.57 -14.96 2.81
N ALA A 55 -0.49 -13.71 3.28
CA ALA A 55 0.31 -13.34 4.45
C ALA A 55 -0.24 -13.94 5.74
N VAL A 56 -1.57 -13.90 5.92
CA VAL A 56 -2.24 -14.52 7.08
C VAL A 56 -2.05 -16.03 7.07
N ALA A 57 -2.20 -16.69 5.90
CA ALA A 57 -1.92 -18.12 5.77
C ALA A 57 -0.48 -18.45 6.15
N ARG A 58 0.49 -17.66 5.67
CA ARG A 58 1.91 -17.86 5.99
C ARG A 58 2.19 -17.72 7.49
N VAL A 59 1.62 -16.71 8.16
CA VAL A 59 1.78 -16.56 9.61
C VAL A 59 1.21 -17.80 10.34
N ASN A 60 0.07 -18.30 9.92
CA ASN A 60 -0.55 -19.48 10.53
C ASN A 60 0.25 -20.77 10.27
N GLU A 61 0.84 -20.93 9.07
CA GLU A 61 1.78 -22.03 8.76
C GLU A 61 3.03 -21.99 9.65
N MET A 62 3.48 -20.79 10.03
CA MET A 62 4.59 -20.58 10.97
C MET A 62 4.19 -20.84 12.44
N GLY A 63 2.97 -21.29 12.71
CA GLY A 63 2.44 -21.57 14.04
C GLY A 63 1.58 -20.44 14.62
N GLY A 64 1.29 -19.38 13.87
CA GLY A 64 0.47 -18.25 14.31
C GLY A 64 1.27 -17.14 15.01
N VAL A 65 0.64 -16.46 15.96
CA VAL A 65 1.24 -15.38 16.76
C VAL A 65 1.31 -15.76 18.24
N LYS A 66 2.41 -15.41 18.89
CA LYS A 66 2.62 -15.71 20.31
C LYS A 66 1.90 -14.67 21.18
N LEU A 67 1.06 -15.13 22.09
CA LEU A 67 0.34 -14.29 23.05
C LEU A 67 1.13 -14.05 24.34
N ALA A 68 0.67 -13.13 25.17
CA ALA A 68 1.28 -12.75 26.45
C ALA A 68 1.50 -13.93 27.40
N ASN A 69 0.60 -14.90 27.40
CA ASN A 69 0.67 -16.11 28.24
C ASN A 69 1.56 -17.21 27.66
N GLY A 70 2.19 -16.97 26.49
CA GLY A 70 3.03 -17.93 25.78
C GLY A 70 2.28 -18.89 24.86
N SER A 71 0.95 -18.90 24.83
CA SER A 71 0.16 -19.69 23.87
C SER A 71 0.26 -19.08 22.46
N MET A 72 -0.11 -19.89 21.45
CA MET A 72 -0.20 -19.44 20.08
C MET A 72 -1.65 -19.14 19.70
N ALA A 73 -1.86 -18.09 18.93
CA ALA A 73 -3.15 -17.77 18.34
C ALA A 73 -3.06 -17.76 16.81
N LYS A 74 -4.15 -18.10 16.13
CA LYS A 74 -4.26 -17.93 14.69
C LYS A 74 -4.57 -16.48 14.34
N LEU A 75 -4.00 -16.00 13.25
CA LEU A 75 -4.48 -14.80 12.59
C LEU A 75 -5.69 -15.13 11.72
N THR A 76 -6.70 -14.27 11.78
CA THR A 76 -7.83 -14.24 10.86
C THR A 76 -7.97 -12.84 10.28
N TYR A 77 -8.71 -12.71 9.19
CA TYR A 77 -8.96 -11.40 8.60
C TYR A 77 -10.38 -11.31 8.03
N ASN A 78 -10.86 -10.09 7.93
CA ASN A 78 -12.00 -9.70 7.11
C ASN A 78 -11.57 -8.58 6.17
N TYR A 79 -12.16 -8.50 4.98
CA TYR A 79 -11.79 -7.48 3.99
C TYR A 79 -13.05 -6.82 3.41
N SER A 80 -13.14 -5.49 3.56
CA SER A 80 -14.29 -4.68 3.15
C SER A 80 -13.98 -3.83 1.92
N ASP A 81 -14.98 -3.59 1.07
CA ASP A 81 -14.88 -2.66 -0.05
C ASP A 81 -15.12 -1.22 0.43
N SER A 82 -14.15 -0.35 0.22
CA SER A 82 -14.26 1.10 0.46
C SER A 82 -14.53 1.91 -0.83
N ALA A 83 -14.52 1.26 -1.99
CA ALA A 83 -14.79 1.84 -3.32
C ALA A 83 -14.04 3.15 -3.61
N CYS A 84 -12.89 3.44 -2.97
CA CYS A 84 -12.22 4.75 -2.98
C CYS A 84 -13.11 5.93 -2.51
N ASN A 85 -14.18 5.63 -1.80
CA ASN A 85 -15.15 6.61 -1.34
C ASN A 85 -14.88 6.99 0.12
N ALA A 86 -14.83 8.29 0.41
CA ALA A 86 -14.54 8.81 1.74
C ALA A 86 -15.60 8.39 2.80
N GLU A 87 -16.87 8.46 2.46
CA GLU A 87 -17.98 8.11 3.37
C GLU A 87 -17.97 6.62 3.69
N GLN A 88 -17.73 5.78 2.67
CA GLN A 88 -17.64 4.32 2.86
C GLN A 88 -16.41 3.95 3.71
N ALA A 89 -15.25 4.59 3.48
CA ALA A 89 -14.07 4.36 4.30
C ALA A 89 -14.29 4.73 5.76
N ILE A 90 -14.96 5.86 6.03
CA ILE A 90 -15.36 6.30 7.39
C ILE A 90 -16.33 5.29 7.99
N ALA A 91 -17.34 4.84 7.24
CA ALA A 91 -18.34 3.88 7.72
C ALA A 91 -17.69 2.54 8.10
N VAL A 92 -16.76 2.01 7.29
CA VAL A 92 -16.01 0.80 7.61
C VAL A 92 -15.18 0.99 8.87
N ALA A 93 -14.43 2.09 8.99
CA ALA A 93 -13.61 2.35 10.18
C ALA A 93 -14.46 2.44 11.47
N ARG A 94 -15.60 3.13 11.42
CA ARG A 94 -16.54 3.21 12.56
C ARG A 94 -17.11 1.83 12.92
N LYS A 95 -17.48 1.02 11.93
CA LYS A 95 -17.97 -0.33 12.13
C LYS A 95 -16.92 -1.21 12.81
N GLU A 96 -15.69 -1.26 12.27
CA GLU A 96 -14.61 -2.06 12.83
C GLU A 96 -14.23 -1.63 14.27
N ALA A 97 -14.23 -0.32 14.52
CA ALA A 97 -13.99 0.18 15.86
C ALA A 97 -15.10 -0.23 16.85
N ALA A 98 -16.37 -0.15 16.44
CA ALA A 98 -17.53 -0.43 17.29
C ALA A 98 -17.76 -1.94 17.52
N GLU A 99 -17.53 -2.79 16.52
CA GLU A 99 -17.79 -4.24 16.65
C GLU A 99 -16.81 -4.94 17.62
N GLY A 100 -15.66 -4.34 17.92
CA GLY A 100 -14.72 -4.88 18.89
C GLY A 100 -14.10 -6.24 18.49
N LYS A 101 -14.11 -6.62 17.21
CA LYS A 101 -13.63 -7.92 16.75
C LYS A 101 -12.19 -7.86 16.24
N SER A 102 -11.86 -6.83 15.47
CA SER A 102 -10.53 -6.66 14.89
C SER A 102 -9.61 -5.86 15.80
N LEU A 103 -8.36 -6.29 15.90
CA LEU A 103 -7.33 -5.66 16.73
C LEU A 103 -6.75 -4.41 16.05
N ILE A 104 -6.59 -4.46 14.73
CA ILE A 104 -5.94 -3.42 13.91
C ILE A 104 -6.50 -3.47 12.48
N GLY A 105 -6.43 -2.34 11.78
CA GLY A 105 -6.80 -2.22 10.38
C GLY A 105 -5.62 -2.08 9.42
N ILE A 106 -5.79 -2.59 8.20
CA ILE A 106 -4.90 -2.34 7.05
C ILE A 106 -5.73 -1.66 5.94
N GLY A 107 -5.27 -0.53 5.46
CA GLY A 107 -5.95 0.26 4.42
C GLY A 107 -6.08 1.74 4.78
N PRO A 108 -6.90 2.51 4.06
CA PRO A 108 -7.62 2.20 2.82
C PRO A 108 -6.76 2.41 1.56
N THR A 109 -7.28 2.02 0.40
CA THR A 109 -6.59 2.14 -0.89
C THR A 109 -6.27 3.60 -1.27
N CYS A 110 -7.24 4.48 -1.21
CA CYS A 110 -7.16 5.80 -1.83
C CYS A 110 -6.79 6.90 -0.83
N SER A 111 -5.81 7.72 -1.18
CA SER A 111 -5.29 8.79 -0.33
C SER A 111 -6.33 9.84 0.06
N GLY A 112 -7.31 10.15 -0.82
CA GLY A 112 -8.43 11.04 -0.50
C GLY A 112 -9.34 10.45 0.57
N ALA A 113 -9.73 9.18 0.42
CA ALA A 113 -10.53 8.45 1.39
C ALA A 113 -9.78 8.26 2.72
N ALA A 114 -8.46 7.99 2.67
CA ALA A 114 -7.61 7.90 3.86
C ALA A 114 -7.59 9.22 4.65
N ALA A 115 -7.42 10.35 3.96
CA ALA A 115 -7.40 11.64 4.63
C ALA A 115 -8.72 11.95 5.36
N ALA A 116 -9.85 11.69 4.71
CA ALA A 116 -11.16 11.88 5.31
C ALA A 116 -11.39 10.93 6.50
N MET A 117 -11.04 9.66 6.31
CA MET A 117 -11.16 8.63 7.34
C MET A 117 -10.28 8.94 8.56
N PHE A 118 -8.99 9.27 8.36
CA PHE A 118 -8.09 9.62 9.48
C PHE A 118 -8.56 10.90 10.21
N GLY A 119 -9.31 11.75 9.50
CA GLY A 119 -9.97 12.93 10.09
C GLY A 119 -10.95 12.61 11.22
N VAL A 120 -11.53 11.42 11.31
CA VAL A 120 -12.45 11.00 12.37
C VAL A 120 -11.78 10.21 13.50
N PHE A 121 -10.47 9.97 13.40
CA PHE A 121 -9.70 9.35 14.48
C PHE A 121 -9.24 10.40 15.51
N GLN A 122 -9.01 9.95 16.72
CA GLN A 122 -8.40 10.77 17.78
C GLN A 122 -7.06 11.31 17.30
N LYS A 123 -6.86 12.63 17.40
CA LYS A 123 -5.67 13.30 16.88
C LYS A 123 -4.46 13.04 17.75
N GLN A 124 -4.65 13.21 19.06
CA GLN A 124 -3.60 13.01 20.06
C GLN A 124 -4.07 11.97 21.07
N VAL A 125 -3.20 11.02 21.30
CA VAL A 125 -3.43 9.99 22.31
C VAL A 125 -3.45 10.65 23.70
N ASP A 126 -4.36 10.17 24.55
CA ASP A 126 -4.58 10.69 25.91
C ASP A 126 -5.23 12.10 25.98
N ASP A 127 -5.65 12.68 24.88
CA ASP A 127 -6.48 13.87 24.90
C ASP A 127 -7.94 13.47 25.20
N ALA A 128 -8.35 13.66 26.45
CA ALA A 128 -9.71 13.36 26.90
C ALA A 128 -10.78 14.25 26.25
N GLY A 129 -10.39 15.38 25.64
CA GLY A 129 -11.28 16.28 24.90
C GLY A 129 -11.53 15.81 23.46
N ASP A 130 -10.68 14.94 22.92
CA ASP A 130 -10.81 14.38 21.57
C ASP A 130 -11.54 13.03 21.62
N THR A 131 -12.79 13.03 21.18
CA THR A 131 -13.67 11.85 21.12
C THR A 131 -13.54 11.06 19.82
N GLY A 132 -12.47 11.27 19.04
CA GLY A 132 -12.18 10.55 17.81
C GLY A 132 -11.96 9.05 18.04
N LEU A 133 -12.02 8.27 16.94
CA LEU A 133 -11.87 6.83 17.01
C LEU A 133 -10.47 6.43 17.50
N GLN A 134 -10.43 5.52 18.48
CA GLN A 134 -9.22 4.91 19.02
C GLN A 134 -9.03 3.52 18.42
N TYR A 135 -8.58 3.50 17.16
CA TYR A 135 -8.42 2.27 16.39
C TYR A 135 -7.14 2.34 15.56
N PRO A 136 -6.13 1.46 15.79
CA PRO A 136 -4.87 1.54 15.08
C PRO A 136 -5.02 1.11 13.62
N ILE A 137 -4.36 1.84 12.71
CA ILE A 137 -4.35 1.55 11.28
C ILE A 137 -2.94 1.63 10.74
N LEU A 138 -2.59 0.66 9.90
CA LEU A 138 -1.37 0.62 9.13
C LEU A 138 -1.71 0.63 7.63
N THR A 139 -1.45 1.74 6.92
CA THR A 139 -1.80 1.83 5.50
C THR A 139 -0.86 1.02 4.62
N ASP A 140 -1.40 0.52 3.52
CA ASP A 140 -0.69 -0.22 2.48
C ASP A 140 -0.59 0.57 1.17
N THR A 141 -1.67 1.23 0.77
CA THR A 141 -1.87 1.74 -0.57
C THR A 141 -1.92 3.26 -0.65
N ALA A 142 -2.46 3.94 0.37
CA ALA A 142 -2.59 5.40 0.38
C ALA A 142 -1.23 6.09 0.49
N VAL A 143 -0.60 6.38 -0.65
CA VAL A 143 0.81 6.83 -0.74
C VAL A 143 1.04 8.33 -0.54
N ARG A 144 -0.01 9.17 -0.51
CA ARG A 144 0.15 10.61 -0.29
C ARG A 144 0.87 10.89 1.04
N ASN A 145 1.96 11.66 0.98
CA ASN A 145 2.74 12.03 2.16
C ASN A 145 1.92 12.80 3.20
N GLY A 146 2.28 12.62 4.48
CA GLY A 146 1.69 13.33 5.60
C GLY A 146 0.33 12.79 6.05
N LEU A 147 -0.17 11.69 5.49
CA LEU A 147 -1.44 11.10 5.93
C LEU A 147 -1.37 10.61 7.38
N ALA A 148 -0.27 10.00 7.78
CA ALA A 148 -0.12 9.51 9.15
C ALA A 148 -0.08 10.63 10.20
N LYS A 149 0.31 11.86 9.82
CA LYS A 149 0.31 13.03 10.71
C LYS A 149 -1.09 13.53 11.09
N ILE A 150 -2.14 13.03 10.44
CA ILE A 150 -3.53 13.44 10.72
C ILE A 150 -3.99 12.91 12.09
N SER A 151 -3.52 11.74 12.50
CA SER A 151 -3.87 11.12 13.77
C SER A 151 -2.74 10.25 14.30
N GLN A 152 -2.51 10.25 15.59
CA GLN A 152 -1.53 9.37 16.23
C GLN A 152 -1.96 7.88 16.27
N TRP A 153 -3.14 7.54 15.77
CA TRP A 153 -3.62 6.17 15.60
C TRP A 153 -3.34 5.61 14.21
N THR A 154 -2.74 6.41 13.31
CA THR A 154 -2.54 6.06 11.92
C THR A 154 -1.05 5.98 11.58
N PHE A 155 -0.67 4.91 10.90
CA PHE A 155 0.71 4.63 10.50
C PHE A 155 0.74 4.31 9.02
N ARG A 156 1.83 4.68 8.35
CA ARG A 156 2.03 4.38 6.93
C ARG A 156 3.17 3.39 6.74
N ASN A 157 2.97 2.45 5.82
CA ASN A 157 4.01 1.58 5.30
C ASN A 157 4.08 1.71 3.77
N THR A 158 3.99 2.93 3.29
CA THR A 158 4.03 3.30 1.88
C THR A 158 5.30 4.09 1.58
N PRO A 159 5.75 4.15 0.31
CA PRO A 159 7.00 4.82 -0.04
C PRO A 159 6.98 6.33 0.23
N ASN A 160 8.19 6.89 0.38
CA ASN A 160 8.42 8.33 0.41
C ASN A 160 8.60 8.86 -1.02
N GLU A 161 7.51 9.20 -1.69
CA GLU A 161 7.54 9.66 -3.09
C GLU A 161 8.43 10.89 -3.35
N PRO A 162 8.47 11.92 -2.47
CA PRO A 162 9.40 13.04 -2.65
C PRO A 162 10.86 12.61 -2.81
N GLU A 163 11.33 11.69 -1.98
CA GLU A 163 12.69 11.17 -2.08
C GLU A 163 12.88 10.32 -3.35
N MET A 164 11.93 9.44 -3.64
CA MET A 164 11.99 8.56 -4.80
C MET A 164 12.10 9.34 -6.11
N TYR A 165 11.25 10.35 -6.29
CA TYR A 165 11.29 11.18 -7.50
C TYR A 165 12.47 12.13 -7.55
N ASP A 166 12.93 12.64 -6.41
CA ASP A 166 14.14 13.46 -6.39
C ASP A 166 15.36 12.66 -6.86
N ARG A 167 15.51 11.43 -6.36
CA ARG A 167 16.56 10.52 -6.80
C ARG A 167 16.39 10.06 -8.25
N LEU A 168 15.15 9.80 -8.68
CA LEU A 168 14.89 9.45 -10.08
C LEU A 168 15.33 10.57 -11.05
N TRP A 169 14.96 11.82 -10.75
CA TRP A 169 15.32 12.94 -11.62
C TRP A 169 16.81 13.26 -11.59
N ALA A 170 17.49 13.08 -10.44
CA ALA A 170 18.95 13.14 -10.36
C ALA A 170 19.58 12.10 -11.28
N TRP A 171 19.12 10.85 -11.21
CA TRP A 171 19.58 9.74 -12.04
C TRP A 171 19.31 9.99 -13.54
N ILE A 172 18.12 10.49 -13.90
CA ILE A 172 17.79 10.82 -15.28
C ILE A 172 18.74 11.92 -15.80
N ALA A 173 18.96 12.99 -15.05
CA ALA A 173 19.83 14.09 -15.43
C ALA A 173 21.28 13.65 -15.65
N GLU A 174 21.78 12.75 -14.82
CA GLU A 174 23.14 12.19 -14.93
C GLU A 174 23.28 11.25 -16.13
N ASN A 175 22.32 10.33 -16.34
CA ASN A 175 22.42 9.28 -17.34
C ASN A 175 21.87 9.69 -18.73
N ASN A 176 21.14 10.80 -18.80
CA ASN A 176 20.51 11.30 -20.02
C ASN A 176 20.73 12.82 -20.17
N PRO A 177 21.98 13.29 -20.28
CA PRO A 177 22.31 14.72 -20.23
C PRO A 177 21.74 15.53 -21.39
N ASP A 178 21.28 14.87 -22.47
CA ASP A 178 20.64 15.50 -23.62
C ASP A 178 19.14 15.80 -23.41
N LEU A 179 18.53 15.30 -22.34
CA LEU A 179 17.15 15.62 -21.98
C LEU A 179 17.13 16.91 -21.16
N LYS A 180 16.33 17.90 -21.59
CA LYS A 180 16.30 19.24 -20.98
C LYS A 180 14.90 19.71 -20.64
N THR A 181 13.90 19.27 -21.38
CA THR A 181 12.55 19.82 -21.27
C THR A 181 11.54 18.78 -20.80
N ILE A 182 10.62 19.23 -19.96
CA ILE A 182 9.50 18.42 -19.45
C ILE A 182 8.18 19.05 -19.87
N TYR A 183 7.17 18.21 -20.05
CA TYR A 183 5.77 18.57 -20.12
C TYR A 183 4.92 17.44 -19.55
N GLY A 184 3.71 17.71 -19.07
CA GLY A 184 2.93 16.63 -18.51
C GLY A 184 1.48 16.95 -18.22
N GLY A 185 0.83 16.00 -17.58
CA GLY A 185 -0.54 16.10 -17.10
C GLY A 185 -0.87 15.05 -16.05
N THR A 186 -2.02 15.25 -15.42
CA THR A 186 -2.47 14.45 -14.29
C THR A 186 -3.99 14.31 -14.23
N GLU A 187 -4.47 13.30 -13.49
CA GLU A 187 -5.86 13.23 -13.04
C GLU A 187 -6.10 14.28 -11.95
N THR A 188 -6.88 15.31 -12.24
CA THR A 188 -7.10 16.44 -11.30
C THR A 188 -8.08 16.10 -10.17
N ASP A 189 -8.94 15.12 -10.35
CA ASP A 189 -9.91 14.63 -9.35
C ASP A 189 -9.33 13.56 -8.41
N GLN A 190 -8.08 13.11 -8.63
CA GLN A 190 -7.42 12.15 -7.79
C GLN A 190 -6.31 12.80 -6.95
N GLY A 191 -6.51 12.83 -5.63
CA GLY A 191 -5.62 13.54 -4.71
C GLY A 191 -4.17 13.02 -4.68
N HIS A 192 -3.94 11.73 -5.02
CA HIS A 192 -2.60 11.18 -5.18
C HIS A 192 -1.95 11.69 -6.47
N SER A 193 -2.57 11.42 -7.63
CA SER A 193 -2.03 11.81 -8.94
C SER A 193 -1.73 13.30 -9.01
N ASN A 194 -2.70 14.13 -8.64
CA ASN A 194 -2.62 15.58 -8.67
C ASN A 194 -1.54 16.13 -7.73
N GLY A 195 -1.58 15.68 -6.46
CA GLY A 195 -0.63 16.15 -5.45
C GLY A 195 0.81 15.73 -5.73
N THR A 196 1.02 14.48 -6.12
CA THR A 196 2.36 13.98 -6.45
C THR A 196 2.88 14.62 -7.73
N TYR A 197 2.04 14.81 -8.75
CA TYR A 197 2.44 15.51 -9.97
C TYR A 197 3.00 16.91 -9.70
N SER A 198 2.15 17.77 -9.13
CA SER A 198 2.46 19.20 -9.03
C SER A 198 3.44 19.56 -7.92
N LYS A 199 3.41 18.81 -6.80
CA LYS A 199 4.23 19.12 -5.61
C LYS A 199 5.49 18.27 -5.49
N VAL A 200 5.59 17.17 -6.25
CA VAL A 200 6.71 16.23 -6.14
C VAL A 200 7.42 16.06 -7.47
N ILE A 201 6.75 15.49 -8.49
CA ILE A 201 7.43 15.08 -9.73
C ILE A 201 7.99 16.28 -10.49
N VAL A 202 7.15 17.29 -10.78
CA VAL A 202 7.55 18.47 -11.54
C VAL A 202 8.57 19.29 -10.77
N GLN A 203 8.38 19.45 -9.45
CA GLN A 203 9.33 20.19 -8.61
C GLN A 203 10.70 19.48 -8.54
N ALA A 204 10.73 18.15 -8.44
CA ALA A 204 11.97 17.40 -8.48
C ALA A 204 12.69 17.55 -9.82
N ALA A 205 11.97 17.43 -10.95
CA ALA A 205 12.55 17.65 -12.27
C ALA A 205 13.22 19.02 -12.39
N THR A 206 12.53 20.07 -11.93
CA THR A 206 13.05 21.44 -11.96
C THR A 206 14.30 21.61 -11.10
N ARG A 207 14.36 21.02 -9.90
CA ARG A 207 15.56 21.05 -9.07
C ARG A 207 16.77 20.40 -9.75
N HIS A 208 16.53 19.42 -10.61
CA HIS A 208 17.59 18.73 -11.37
C HIS A 208 17.80 19.32 -12.80
N GLY A 209 17.38 20.57 -13.01
CA GLY A 209 17.73 21.36 -14.20
C GLY A 209 16.83 21.16 -15.42
N PHE A 210 15.69 20.48 -15.29
CA PHE A 210 14.70 20.41 -16.36
C PHE A 210 13.83 21.68 -16.39
N THR A 211 13.50 22.13 -17.58
CA THR A 211 12.66 23.30 -17.80
C THR A 211 11.32 22.92 -18.43
N TRP A 212 10.31 23.75 -18.24
CA TRP A 212 8.99 23.51 -18.83
C TRP A 212 9.03 23.83 -20.34
N ALA A 213 8.56 22.89 -21.16
CA ALA A 213 8.73 22.96 -22.62
C ALA A 213 7.91 24.09 -23.30
N THR A 214 6.85 24.59 -22.69
CA THR A 214 5.97 25.59 -23.25
C THR A 214 6.20 27.02 -22.69
N GLY A 215 7.32 27.23 -22.03
CA GLY A 215 7.72 28.51 -21.43
C GLY A 215 7.84 28.41 -19.91
N ASP A 216 8.35 29.44 -19.28
CA ASP A 216 8.56 29.48 -17.85
C ASP A 216 7.22 29.46 -17.10
N ILE A 217 7.17 28.69 -16.01
CA ILE A 217 6.07 28.71 -15.06
C ILE A 217 6.49 29.52 -13.85
N GLU A 218 5.76 30.59 -13.57
CA GLU A 218 5.98 31.47 -12.43
C GLU A 218 5.89 30.65 -11.13
N GLY A 219 6.86 30.81 -10.22
CA GLY A 219 6.91 30.12 -8.94
C GLY A 219 7.39 28.66 -8.99
N LEU A 220 7.73 28.11 -10.17
CA LEU A 220 8.22 26.72 -10.27
C LEU A 220 9.60 26.55 -9.60
N THR A 221 10.42 27.58 -9.57
CA THR A 221 11.76 27.61 -8.94
C THR A 221 11.77 28.23 -7.54
N GLY A 222 10.60 28.61 -7.02
CA GLY A 222 10.45 29.31 -5.74
C GLY A 222 9.76 28.49 -4.66
N ASP A 223 8.89 29.16 -3.91
CA ASP A 223 8.08 28.53 -2.88
C ASP A 223 7.12 27.49 -3.49
N ILE A 224 7.32 26.22 -3.13
CA ILE A 224 6.52 25.07 -3.58
C ILE A 224 5.01 25.28 -3.36
N ALA A 225 4.63 26.03 -2.32
CA ALA A 225 3.22 26.26 -1.99
C ALA A 225 2.49 27.14 -3.03
N SER A 226 3.19 28.03 -3.72
CA SER A 226 2.61 28.90 -4.76
C SER A 226 2.67 28.31 -6.16
N GLY A 227 3.75 27.60 -6.50
CA GLY A 227 3.99 27.09 -7.86
C GLY A 227 3.09 25.93 -8.30
N TYR A 228 2.48 25.16 -7.37
CA TYR A 228 1.73 23.95 -7.77
C TYR A 228 0.47 24.25 -8.60
N LYS A 229 -0.20 25.38 -8.37
CA LYS A 229 -1.39 25.77 -9.14
C LYS A 229 -1.01 26.14 -10.57
N GLU A 230 0.09 26.84 -10.73
CA GLU A 230 0.59 27.22 -12.05
C GLU A 230 1.06 26.01 -12.85
N VAL A 231 1.66 25.00 -12.21
CA VAL A 231 1.95 23.72 -12.85
C VAL A 231 0.67 23.10 -13.41
N LEU A 232 -0.41 23.04 -12.62
CA LEU A 232 -1.67 22.46 -13.06
C LEU A 232 -2.33 23.29 -14.17
N ASN A 233 -2.30 24.63 -14.09
CA ASN A 233 -2.87 25.51 -15.09
C ASN A 233 -2.16 25.40 -16.46
N ASN A 234 -0.87 25.09 -16.45
CA ASN A 234 -0.04 24.95 -17.66
C ASN A 234 0.08 23.51 -18.16
N SER A 235 -0.58 22.57 -17.52
CA SER A 235 -0.54 21.13 -17.85
C SER A 235 -1.72 20.67 -18.68
N SER A 236 -1.58 19.52 -19.31
CA SER A 236 -2.66 18.84 -20.05
C SER A 236 -3.35 17.80 -19.17
N ASN A 237 -4.30 18.25 -18.37
CA ASN A 237 -4.97 17.46 -17.36
C ASN A 237 -6.22 16.73 -17.87
N TRP A 238 -6.70 15.77 -17.06
CA TRP A 238 -7.93 14.97 -17.30
C TRP A 238 -8.58 14.54 -15.99
N LEU A 239 -9.74 13.92 -16.09
CA LEU A 239 -10.44 13.29 -14.97
C LEU A 239 -10.26 11.76 -15.04
N GLN A 240 -10.34 11.07 -13.92
CA GLN A 240 -10.25 9.61 -13.88
C GLN A 240 -11.34 8.93 -14.74
N ALA A 241 -12.50 9.55 -14.88
CA ALA A 241 -13.61 9.05 -15.67
C ALA A 241 -13.50 9.35 -17.18
N ASP A 242 -12.49 10.11 -17.63
CA ASP A 242 -12.35 10.47 -19.04
C ASP A 242 -12.07 9.23 -19.90
N ALA A 243 -12.80 9.11 -21.00
CA ALA A 243 -12.66 8.04 -21.98
C ALA A 243 -11.85 8.45 -23.22
N SER A 244 -11.50 9.74 -23.34
CA SER A 244 -10.75 10.28 -24.49
C SER A 244 -9.65 11.23 -24.05
N PHE A 245 -8.46 11.01 -24.58
CA PHE A 245 -7.24 11.78 -24.27
C PHE A 245 -6.69 12.52 -25.50
N SER A 246 -7.52 12.69 -26.54
CA SER A 246 -7.05 13.22 -27.82
C SER A 246 -6.60 14.69 -27.77
N VAL A 247 -7.19 15.50 -26.89
CA VAL A 247 -6.80 16.90 -26.67
C VAL A 247 -5.44 16.96 -25.98
N GLN A 248 -5.26 16.15 -24.95
CA GLN A 248 -4.04 16.05 -24.15
C GLN A 248 -2.88 15.54 -24.99
N ALA A 249 -3.08 14.48 -25.77
CA ALA A 249 -2.06 13.95 -26.67
C ALA A 249 -1.62 14.97 -27.73
N ARG A 250 -2.55 15.78 -28.26
CA ARG A 250 -2.20 16.93 -29.15
C ARG A 250 -1.36 17.98 -28.43
N ALA A 251 -1.66 18.29 -27.18
CA ALA A 251 -0.89 19.23 -26.40
C ALA A 251 0.52 18.66 -26.12
N PHE A 252 0.65 17.40 -25.76
CA PHE A 252 1.94 16.71 -25.61
C PHE A 252 2.77 16.78 -26.89
N ARG A 253 2.15 16.51 -28.05
CA ARG A 253 2.83 16.66 -29.34
C ARG A 253 3.31 18.09 -29.59
N ARG A 254 2.47 19.11 -29.30
CA ARG A 254 2.82 20.52 -29.51
C ARG A 254 3.92 21.01 -28.57
N SER A 255 3.97 20.48 -27.36
CA SER A 255 5.01 20.86 -26.39
C SER A 255 6.41 20.48 -26.87
N ASN A 256 6.52 19.44 -27.67
CA ASN A 256 7.81 18.87 -28.16
C ASN A 256 8.82 18.64 -27.01
N ALA A 257 8.33 18.31 -25.84
CA ALA A 257 9.16 18.06 -24.66
C ALA A 257 10.00 16.78 -24.83
N ASP A 258 11.19 16.78 -24.28
CA ASP A 258 12.05 15.61 -24.24
C ASP A 258 11.44 14.51 -23.36
N VAL A 259 10.92 14.89 -22.19
CA VAL A 259 10.31 13.97 -21.22
C VAL A 259 8.84 14.33 -21.02
N LEU A 260 7.96 13.36 -21.18
CA LEU A 260 6.56 13.47 -20.82
C LEU A 260 6.32 12.89 -19.43
N ILE A 261 5.61 13.63 -18.58
CA ILE A 261 5.17 13.18 -17.27
C ILE A 261 3.70 12.80 -17.36
N ILE A 262 3.37 11.53 -17.07
CA ILE A 262 2.00 11.01 -17.02
C ILE A 262 1.72 10.58 -15.58
N SER A 263 1.15 11.49 -14.80
CA SER A 263 0.83 11.25 -13.39
C SER A 263 -0.62 10.81 -13.24
N SER A 264 -0.87 9.52 -13.40
CA SER A 264 -2.21 8.95 -13.33
C SER A 264 -2.20 7.49 -12.91
N HIS A 265 -3.39 6.99 -12.57
CA HIS A 265 -3.57 5.58 -12.24
C HIS A 265 -3.60 4.70 -13.51
N PRO A 266 -3.42 3.37 -13.40
CA PRO A 266 -3.21 2.48 -14.55
C PRO A 266 -4.22 2.62 -15.69
N PHE A 267 -5.51 2.81 -15.36
CA PHE A 267 -6.57 2.88 -16.37
C PHE A 267 -6.38 4.08 -17.31
N THR A 268 -6.23 5.28 -16.77
CA THR A 268 -6.06 6.51 -17.57
C THR A 268 -4.65 6.63 -18.12
N THR A 269 -3.64 6.08 -17.42
CA THR A 269 -2.28 5.92 -17.96
C THR A 269 -2.32 5.14 -19.27
N CYS A 270 -2.95 3.96 -19.30
CA CYS A 270 -3.11 3.19 -20.53
C CYS A 270 -3.92 3.92 -21.60
N GLY A 271 -4.98 4.61 -21.21
CA GLY A 271 -5.77 5.44 -22.14
C GLY A 271 -4.91 6.51 -22.82
N MET A 272 -4.09 7.22 -22.03
CA MET A 272 -3.19 8.25 -22.53
C MET A 272 -2.10 7.65 -23.43
N LEU A 273 -1.44 6.57 -23.02
CA LEU A 273 -0.37 5.92 -23.78
C LEU A 273 -0.88 5.41 -25.15
N LYS A 274 -2.05 4.77 -25.18
CA LYS A 274 -2.70 4.34 -26.44
C LYS A 274 -3.01 5.52 -27.35
N GLU A 275 -3.48 6.63 -26.78
CA GLU A 275 -3.76 7.84 -27.57
C GLU A 275 -2.50 8.49 -28.11
N LEU A 276 -1.41 8.56 -27.32
CA LEU A 276 -0.10 9.02 -27.80
C LEU A 276 0.38 8.16 -28.97
N SER A 277 0.30 6.84 -28.84
CA SER A 277 0.66 5.89 -29.89
C SER A 277 -0.18 6.12 -31.15
N ARG A 278 -1.52 6.22 -31.01
CA ARG A 278 -2.45 6.49 -32.13
C ARG A 278 -2.13 7.78 -32.87
N GLN A 279 -1.75 8.83 -32.13
CA GLN A 279 -1.35 10.12 -32.70
C GLN A 279 0.13 10.18 -33.13
N LYS A 280 0.89 9.09 -33.01
CA LYS A 280 2.32 8.99 -33.31
C LYS A 280 3.16 10.00 -32.54
N VAL A 281 2.78 10.29 -31.29
CA VAL A 281 3.59 11.10 -30.38
C VAL A 281 4.65 10.19 -29.76
N LYS A 282 5.90 10.53 -29.95
CA LYS A 282 7.05 9.74 -29.49
C LYS A 282 7.99 10.61 -28.68
N PRO A 283 7.77 10.76 -27.37
CA PRO A 283 8.74 11.44 -26.50
C PRO A 283 10.02 10.62 -26.41
N LYS A 284 11.12 11.23 -26.02
CA LYS A 284 12.38 10.51 -25.76
C LYS A 284 12.28 9.67 -24.50
N MET A 285 11.49 10.11 -23.52
CA MET A 285 11.24 9.42 -22.25
C MET A 285 9.83 9.71 -21.72
N ILE A 286 9.27 8.75 -21.00
CA ILE A 286 8.04 8.94 -20.22
C ILE A 286 8.34 8.62 -18.75
N VAL A 287 7.98 9.51 -17.85
CA VAL A 287 8.01 9.30 -16.40
C VAL A 287 6.58 9.15 -15.90
N GLY A 288 6.29 8.05 -15.20
CA GLY A 288 4.97 7.74 -14.69
C GLY A 288 4.80 7.96 -13.20
N LEU A 289 3.54 7.88 -12.73
CA LEU A 289 3.20 7.85 -11.31
C LEU A 289 3.52 6.49 -10.70
N THR A 290 3.96 6.45 -9.45
CA THR A 290 4.29 5.21 -8.71
C THR A 290 3.21 4.14 -8.81
N SER A 291 1.92 4.51 -8.68
CA SER A 291 0.79 3.58 -8.79
C SER A 291 0.65 2.91 -10.17
N SER A 292 1.26 3.48 -11.21
CA SER A 292 1.28 2.87 -12.55
C SER A 292 2.40 1.83 -12.74
N SER A 293 3.26 1.59 -11.73
CA SER A 293 4.18 0.43 -11.75
C SER A 293 3.47 -0.92 -11.51
N SER A 294 2.16 -0.95 -11.55
CA SER A 294 1.34 -2.13 -11.32
C SER A 294 1.29 -3.05 -12.55
N ALA A 295 0.89 -4.31 -12.33
CA ALA A 295 0.65 -5.29 -13.38
C ALA A 295 -0.47 -4.86 -14.36
N GLU A 296 -1.39 -3.98 -13.94
CA GLU A 296 -2.50 -3.49 -14.77
C GLU A 296 -2.01 -2.73 -16.02
N VAL A 297 -0.91 -1.97 -15.91
CA VAL A 297 -0.31 -1.30 -17.07
C VAL A 297 0.25 -2.33 -18.05
N MET A 298 0.93 -3.35 -17.56
CA MET A 298 1.47 -4.43 -18.40
C MET A 298 0.36 -5.26 -19.06
N LYS A 299 -0.73 -5.54 -18.34
CA LYS A 299 -1.90 -6.24 -18.91
C LYS A 299 -2.69 -5.37 -19.90
N GLY A 300 -2.76 -4.07 -19.65
CA GLY A 300 -3.62 -3.14 -20.38
C GLY A 300 -2.97 -2.48 -21.60
N CYS A 301 -1.68 -2.16 -21.55
CA CYS A 301 -1.02 -1.34 -22.56
C CYS A 301 0.51 -1.54 -22.60
N ALA A 302 0.99 -2.76 -22.45
CA ALA A 302 2.44 -3.05 -22.40
C ALA A 302 3.22 -2.47 -23.58
N ALA A 303 2.69 -2.61 -24.79
CA ALA A 303 3.35 -2.13 -26.01
C ALA A 303 3.48 -0.60 -26.04
N GLU A 304 2.47 0.10 -25.57
CA GLU A 304 2.45 1.56 -25.52
C GLU A 304 3.23 2.13 -24.33
N ALA A 305 3.42 1.31 -23.28
CA ALA A 305 4.21 1.68 -22.10
C ALA A 305 5.72 1.45 -22.29
N GLU A 306 6.14 0.80 -23.38
CA GLU A 306 7.56 0.49 -23.63
C GLU A 306 8.46 1.71 -23.42
N GLY A 307 9.47 1.57 -22.57
CA GLY A 307 10.41 2.63 -22.22
C GLY A 307 9.95 3.57 -21.07
N MET A 308 8.72 3.45 -20.58
CA MET A 308 8.22 4.25 -19.45
C MET A 308 8.98 3.91 -18.17
N ILE A 309 9.43 4.92 -17.43
CA ILE A 309 10.20 4.78 -16.19
C ILE A 309 9.36 5.22 -14.99
N ILE A 310 9.41 4.43 -13.91
CA ILE A 310 8.70 4.70 -12.66
C ILE A 310 9.57 4.30 -11.47
N PRO A 311 9.66 5.08 -10.38
CA PRO A 311 10.24 4.60 -9.13
C PRO A 311 9.20 3.74 -8.39
N THR A 312 9.62 2.64 -7.77
CA THR A 312 8.70 1.74 -7.05
C THR A 312 9.37 1.13 -5.82
N SER A 313 8.61 0.90 -4.76
CA SER A 313 9.08 0.21 -3.55
C SER A 313 8.83 -1.29 -3.57
N PHE A 314 8.54 -1.85 -4.74
CA PHE A 314 8.43 -3.29 -4.95
C PHE A 314 8.93 -3.70 -6.35
N ALA A 315 9.77 -4.71 -6.36
CA ALA A 315 10.11 -5.50 -7.55
C ALA A 315 10.49 -6.91 -7.08
N PRO A 316 10.21 -7.97 -7.86
CA PRO A 316 10.52 -9.36 -7.47
C PRO A 316 12.00 -9.70 -7.67
N ILE A 317 12.90 -9.01 -6.93
CA ILE A 317 14.38 -9.13 -7.04
C ILE A 317 15.04 -9.69 -5.78
N THR A 318 14.26 -10.00 -4.75
CA THR A 318 14.71 -10.76 -3.57
C THR A 318 13.90 -12.06 -3.50
N GLU A 319 14.41 -13.08 -2.82
CA GLU A 319 13.68 -14.34 -2.64
C GLU A 319 12.30 -14.10 -2.01
N ALA A 320 12.22 -13.26 -0.98
CA ALA A 320 10.96 -12.93 -0.33
C ALA A 320 9.99 -12.19 -1.28
N ALA A 321 10.48 -11.25 -2.09
CA ALA A 321 9.64 -10.53 -3.05
C ALA A 321 9.14 -11.44 -4.17
N VAL A 322 9.96 -12.38 -4.66
CA VAL A 322 9.57 -13.41 -5.64
C VAL A 322 8.50 -14.33 -5.05
N GLU A 323 8.69 -14.79 -3.81
CA GLU A 323 7.70 -15.61 -3.11
C GLU A 323 6.36 -14.89 -2.98
N VAL A 324 6.36 -13.63 -2.52
CA VAL A 324 5.13 -12.83 -2.37
C VAL A 324 4.43 -12.63 -3.70
N ALA A 325 5.16 -12.38 -4.79
CA ALA A 325 4.58 -12.27 -6.12
C ALA A 325 3.89 -13.58 -6.55
N ALA A 326 4.53 -14.73 -6.32
CA ALA A 326 3.96 -16.03 -6.64
C ALA A 326 2.70 -16.33 -5.79
N LEU A 327 2.73 -16.01 -4.50
CA LEU A 327 1.59 -16.20 -3.59
C LEU A 327 0.42 -15.27 -3.91
N ALA A 328 0.67 -14.02 -4.31
CA ALA A 328 -0.36 -13.10 -4.78
C ALA A 328 -1.10 -13.69 -5.99
N ASN A 329 -0.35 -14.15 -7.00
CA ASN A 329 -0.90 -14.78 -8.20
C ASN A 329 -1.71 -16.04 -7.89
N ALA A 330 -1.23 -16.89 -6.99
CA ALA A 330 -1.93 -18.11 -6.55
C ALA A 330 -3.26 -17.80 -5.83
N ASN A 331 -3.41 -16.59 -5.28
CA ASN A 331 -4.62 -16.10 -4.60
C ASN A 331 -5.48 -15.17 -5.47
N GLY A 332 -5.19 -15.06 -6.77
CA GLY A 332 -6.00 -14.33 -7.75
C GLY A 332 -5.74 -12.81 -7.80
N GLY A 333 -4.59 -12.35 -7.32
CA GLY A 333 -4.11 -10.97 -7.42
C GLY A 333 -2.70 -10.87 -7.96
N ASP A 334 -2.17 -9.67 -7.99
CA ASP A 334 -0.78 -9.37 -8.37
C ASP A 334 -0.07 -8.68 -7.21
N ALA A 335 1.25 -8.88 -7.11
CA ALA A 335 2.07 -8.09 -6.21
C ALA A 335 2.59 -6.84 -6.93
N ASP A 336 2.35 -5.69 -6.32
CA ASP A 336 2.88 -4.39 -6.71
C ASP A 336 3.31 -3.62 -5.45
N LEU A 337 3.71 -2.37 -5.58
CA LEU A 337 4.15 -1.57 -4.43
C LEU A 337 3.07 -1.43 -3.32
N HIS A 338 1.80 -1.54 -3.69
CA HIS A 338 0.67 -1.40 -2.77
C HIS A 338 0.37 -2.71 -2.06
N SER A 339 0.07 -3.76 -2.83
CA SER A 339 -0.29 -5.06 -2.27
C SER A 339 0.90 -5.73 -1.55
N ALA A 340 2.13 -5.54 -2.00
CA ALA A 340 3.33 -6.00 -1.30
C ALA A 340 3.47 -5.37 0.10
N ALA A 341 3.05 -4.11 0.27
CA ALA A 341 3.01 -3.47 1.58
C ALA A 341 2.03 -4.15 2.55
N VAL A 342 0.98 -4.81 2.06
CA VAL A 342 0.06 -5.59 2.90
C VAL A 342 0.79 -6.78 3.54
N TRP A 343 1.62 -7.48 2.76
CA TRP A 343 2.46 -8.56 3.31
C TRP A 343 3.33 -8.07 4.45
N GLU A 344 4.07 -6.99 4.20
CA GLU A 344 4.92 -6.38 5.22
C GLU A 344 4.12 -5.94 6.44
N ASN A 345 2.92 -5.37 6.24
CA ASN A 345 2.04 -4.94 7.32
C ASN A 345 1.61 -6.12 8.20
N VAL A 346 1.25 -7.25 7.62
CA VAL A 346 0.87 -8.45 8.39
C VAL A 346 2.06 -8.96 9.21
N MET A 347 3.28 -8.96 8.64
CA MET A 347 4.50 -9.36 9.37
C MET A 347 4.85 -8.37 10.49
N ILE A 348 4.67 -7.08 10.25
CA ILE A 348 4.85 -6.01 11.27
C ILE A 348 3.82 -6.20 12.40
N ILE A 349 2.57 -6.43 12.07
CA ILE A 349 1.49 -6.67 13.04
C ILE A 349 1.82 -7.90 13.90
N LYS A 350 2.24 -9.02 13.29
CA LYS A 350 2.72 -10.19 14.02
C LYS A 350 3.81 -9.81 15.04
N LYS A 351 4.85 -9.12 14.58
CA LYS A 351 5.97 -8.69 15.43
C LYS A 351 5.49 -7.82 16.59
N VAL A 352 4.58 -6.88 16.33
CA VAL A 352 4.04 -5.99 17.39
C VAL A 352 3.20 -6.77 18.39
N ILE A 353 2.29 -7.65 17.95
CA ILE A 353 1.48 -8.52 18.82
C ILE A 353 2.39 -9.25 19.82
N GLU A 354 3.46 -9.88 19.34
CA GLU A 354 4.40 -10.66 20.14
C GLU A 354 5.21 -9.80 21.13
N ASN A 355 5.56 -8.57 20.72
CA ASN A 355 6.37 -7.67 21.53
C ASN A 355 5.58 -6.96 22.65
N VAL A 356 4.33 -6.56 22.38
CA VAL A 356 3.53 -5.80 23.35
C VAL A 356 2.69 -6.67 24.28
N GLY A 357 2.70 -7.98 24.06
CA GLY A 357 1.99 -8.95 24.90
C GLY A 357 0.47 -8.81 24.80
N ILE A 358 -0.07 -9.07 23.60
CA ILE A 358 -1.51 -9.20 23.36
C ILE A 358 -1.98 -10.49 24.01
N THR A 359 -3.15 -10.45 24.66
CA THR A 359 -3.73 -11.64 25.32
C THR A 359 -4.73 -12.39 24.45
N GLY A 360 -5.36 -11.67 23.49
CA GLY A 360 -6.46 -12.18 22.68
C GLY A 360 -7.78 -12.29 23.44
N ASP A 361 -7.90 -11.68 24.62
CA ASP A 361 -9.15 -11.60 25.35
C ASP A 361 -10.05 -10.52 24.73
N PRO A 362 -11.24 -10.88 24.20
CA PRO A 362 -12.17 -9.88 23.63
C PRO A 362 -12.59 -8.78 24.61
N ALA A 363 -12.59 -9.05 25.92
CA ALA A 363 -12.90 -8.05 26.93
C ALA A 363 -11.83 -6.96 27.06
N MET A 364 -10.62 -7.22 26.55
CA MET A 364 -9.47 -6.32 26.61
C MET A 364 -9.23 -5.56 25.30
N ILE A 365 -10.09 -5.71 24.30
CA ILE A 365 -9.84 -5.24 22.93
C ILE A 365 -9.43 -3.77 22.84
N GLU A 366 -10.06 -2.87 23.60
CA GLU A 366 -9.71 -1.44 23.58
C GLU A 366 -8.30 -1.19 24.12
N GLN A 367 -7.94 -1.87 25.22
CA GLN A 367 -6.61 -1.78 25.81
C GLN A 367 -5.57 -2.41 24.89
N GLU A 368 -5.89 -3.51 24.21
CA GLU A 368 -5.00 -4.17 23.26
C GLU A 368 -4.80 -3.35 21.98
N ARG A 369 -5.83 -2.67 21.50
CA ARG A 369 -5.71 -1.67 20.42
C ARG A 369 -4.74 -0.55 20.81
N ARG A 370 -4.79 -0.09 22.06
CA ARG A 370 -3.85 0.90 22.57
C ARG A 370 -2.43 0.34 22.60
N LYS A 371 -2.21 -0.86 23.10
CA LYS A 371 -0.89 -1.52 23.07
C LYS A 371 -0.36 -1.66 21.65
N MET A 372 -1.22 -2.06 20.69
CA MET A 372 -0.84 -2.16 19.28
C MET A 372 -0.40 -0.81 18.72
N ARG A 373 -1.17 0.25 18.98
CA ARG A 373 -0.82 1.62 18.59
C ARG A 373 0.53 2.03 19.17
N ASP A 374 0.74 1.83 20.47
CA ASP A 374 1.98 2.21 21.15
C ASP A 374 3.17 1.37 20.65
N GLY A 375 2.95 0.08 20.39
CA GLY A 375 3.96 -0.80 19.79
C GLY A 375 4.35 -0.38 18.38
N LEU A 376 3.41 0.05 17.54
CA LEU A 376 3.70 0.60 16.21
C LEU A 376 4.49 1.91 16.30
N ALA A 377 4.12 2.80 17.23
CA ALA A 377 4.81 4.07 17.43
C ALA A 377 6.25 3.88 17.94
N ALA A 378 6.52 2.82 18.70
CA ALA A 378 7.84 2.50 19.24
C ALA A 378 8.78 1.81 18.23
N LEU A 379 8.27 1.37 17.08
CA LEU A 379 9.11 0.72 16.07
C LEU A 379 10.10 1.72 15.47
N THR A 380 11.36 1.33 15.42
CA THR A 380 12.42 2.10 14.74
C THR A 380 12.74 1.52 13.37
N GLU A 381 12.73 0.19 13.26
CA GLU A 381 13.07 -0.52 12.04
C GLU A 381 12.28 -1.85 11.94
N THR A 382 11.94 -2.22 10.72
CA THR A 382 11.32 -3.52 10.39
C THR A 382 11.93 -4.09 9.11
N ASP A 383 11.81 -5.41 8.93
CA ASP A 383 12.18 -6.04 7.68
C ASP A 383 11.10 -5.76 6.64
N GLY A 384 11.52 -5.41 5.43
CA GLY A 384 10.68 -5.25 4.26
C GLY A 384 11.16 -6.17 3.12
N LEU A 385 10.38 -6.24 2.07
CA LEU A 385 10.65 -7.13 0.93
C LEU A 385 11.88 -6.72 0.11
N LEU A 386 12.22 -5.44 0.07
CA LEU A 386 13.42 -4.94 -0.60
C LEU A 386 14.55 -4.57 0.36
N GLY A 387 14.40 -4.80 1.65
CA GLY A 387 15.39 -4.43 2.67
C GLY A 387 14.74 -3.80 3.90
N LYS A 388 15.55 -3.15 4.73
CA LYS A 388 15.05 -2.56 5.97
C LYS A 388 14.13 -1.36 5.72
N ILE A 389 13.06 -1.28 6.50
CA ILE A 389 12.11 -0.17 6.54
C ILE A 389 12.39 0.60 7.81
N THR A 390 12.84 1.85 7.70
CA THR A 390 13.05 2.74 8.84
C THR A 390 11.77 3.48 9.17
N ARG A 391 11.39 3.55 10.44
CA ARG A 391 10.24 4.31 10.91
C ARG A 391 10.62 5.72 11.29
N VAL A 392 9.87 6.70 10.81
CA VAL A 392 10.04 8.09 11.22
C VAL A 392 9.29 8.29 12.53
N GLN A 393 10.05 8.45 13.61
CA GLN A 393 9.50 8.59 14.95
C GLN A 393 8.55 9.80 15.04
N ASP A 394 7.49 9.65 15.80
CA ASP A 394 6.45 10.67 16.05
C ASP A 394 5.63 11.11 14.82
N GLU A 395 5.97 10.61 13.62
CA GLU A 395 5.24 10.97 12.40
C GLU A 395 4.33 9.86 11.86
N GLY A 396 4.48 8.62 12.34
CA GLY A 396 3.78 7.46 11.81
C GLY A 396 4.16 7.08 10.38
N GLU A 397 5.19 7.72 9.82
CA GLU A 397 5.68 7.54 8.45
C GLU A 397 6.77 6.44 8.38
N ALA A 398 7.06 5.96 7.17
CA ALA A 398 8.12 5.00 6.90
C ALA A 398 9.00 5.43 5.73
N LEU A 399 10.28 5.12 5.82
CA LEU A 399 11.24 5.20 4.72
C LEU A 399 11.50 3.77 4.24
N LYS A 400 11.09 3.49 3.02
CA LYS A 400 11.20 2.15 2.40
C LYS A 400 12.27 2.16 1.33
N PRO A 401 13.01 1.07 1.17
CA PRO A 401 13.83 0.84 -0.02
C PRO A 401 12.99 0.91 -1.29
N TYR A 402 13.60 1.38 -2.37
CA TYR A 402 12.96 1.50 -3.68
C TYR A 402 13.96 1.24 -4.80
N VAL A 403 13.43 1.02 -6.00
CA VAL A 403 14.17 0.82 -7.24
C VAL A 403 13.53 1.63 -8.35
N PHE A 404 14.25 1.85 -9.46
CA PHE A 404 13.67 2.39 -10.67
C PHE A 404 13.41 1.26 -11.64
N VAL A 405 12.17 1.21 -12.14
CA VAL A 405 11.76 0.22 -13.12
C VAL A 405 11.44 0.86 -14.46
N GLN A 406 11.69 0.13 -15.53
CA GLN A 406 11.30 0.52 -16.86
C GLN A 406 10.43 -0.58 -17.48
N ALA A 407 9.38 -0.16 -18.18
CA ALA A 407 8.57 -1.06 -18.98
C ALA A 407 9.42 -1.55 -20.18
N GLN A 408 9.68 -2.84 -20.24
CA GLN A 408 10.49 -3.49 -21.29
C GLN A 408 9.92 -4.86 -21.60
N SER A 409 9.62 -5.11 -22.88
CA SER A 409 9.14 -6.41 -23.36
C SER A 409 7.94 -6.98 -22.56
N GLY A 410 7.02 -6.11 -22.18
CA GLY A 410 5.79 -6.48 -21.48
C GLY A 410 5.93 -6.72 -19.99
N SER A 411 7.04 -6.28 -19.39
CA SER A 411 7.31 -6.43 -17.95
C SER A 411 7.95 -5.17 -17.36
N TRP A 412 7.82 -4.99 -16.05
CA TRP A 412 8.59 -4.00 -15.31
C TRP A 412 9.96 -4.57 -14.94
N ASN A 413 11.03 -4.01 -15.51
CA ASN A 413 12.40 -4.43 -15.28
C ASN A 413 13.14 -3.38 -14.46
N VAL A 414 13.91 -3.82 -13.45
CA VAL A 414 14.74 -2.91 -12.66
C VAL A 414 15.90 -2.42 -13.51
N ILE A 415 16.02 -1.09 -13.64
CA ILE A 415 17.09 -0.41 -14.37
C ILE A 415 18.09 0.27 -13.46
N HIS A 416 17.70 0.55 -12.22
CA HIS A 416 18.58 1.13 -11.19
C HIS A 416 18.13 0.70 -9.79
N ASP A 417 19.08 0.32 -8.98
CA ASP A 417 18.90 -0.10 -7.58
C ASP A 417 19.80 0.76 -6.68
N PRO A 418 19.23 1.80 -6.06
CA PRO A 418 19.98 2.72 -5.20
C PRO A 418 20.20 2.21 -3.77
N ARG A 419 19.78 0.98 -3.44
CA ARG A 419 19.90 0.39 -2.09
C ARG A 419 21.35 0.13 -1.67
#